data_950dcfdf473a44c2e87e94d589a64709
#
_entry.id   950dcfdf473a44c2e87e94d589a64709
#
_cell.length_a   1.000
_cell.length_b   1.000
_cell.length_c   1.000
_cell.angle_alpha   90.00
_cell.angle_beta   90.00
_cell.angle_gamma   90.00
#
_symmetry.space_group_name_H-M   'P 1'
#
loop_
_entity.id
_entity.type
_entity.pdbx_description
1 polymer ?
#
loop_
_entity_poly.entity_id
_entity_poly.type
_entity_poly.pdbx_seq_one_letter_code
_entity_poly.pdbx_strand_id
1 'polypeptide(L)'
;MRIELVHPIPTDNPQVAPQYERIGSFTHIKVPPLSGTKRKSKKHQKLHVPLESTLVLDAEVINATPPHSRVYVCNSCRERERKRAHRKKSKVSLQTINPTEEEMSAIGIDPKSPDAVERAVSYLEEEERKHAVLFNCGDYVDFHDGEVVLSTRITCYCRHHREKIGFHIIFTLRNHKGEFIATGSTPPIMIMDDHKSVSQAATVSRLNESRLRSNAQDRAFSPSRTIET
;
A
#
# COMPACT_ATOMS: atom_id res chain seq x y z
N MET A 1 -5.49 0.07 8.67
CA MET A 1 -6.67 0.69 8.04
C MET A 1 -7.92 -0.04 8.51
N ARG A 2 -8.95 0.68 8.88
CA ARG A 2 -10.24 0.12 9.33
C ARG A 2 -11.23 0.28 8.19
N ILE A 3 -11.96 -0.78 7.87
CA ILE A 3 -13.04 -0.81 6.89
C ILE A 3 -14.30 -1.19 7.65
N GLU A 4 -15.34 -0.38 7.52
CA GLU A 4 -16.67 -0.63 8.07
C GLU A 4 -17.67 -0.64 6.92
N LEU A 5 -18.52 -1.66 6.88
CA LEU A 5 -19.63 -1.74 5.95
C LEU A 5 -20.87 -1.21 6.65
N VAL A 6 -21.35 -0.06 6.19
CA VAL A 6 -22.45 0.64 6.83
C VAL A 6 -23.56 0.96 5.84
N HIS A 7 -24.77 1.00 6.32
CA HIS A 7 -25.96 1.44 5.60
C HIS A 7 -26.46 2.76 6.21
N PRO A 8 -26.75 3.79 5.40
CA PRO A 8 -27.31 5.04 5.91
C PRO A 8 -28.73 4.79 6.43
N ILE A 9 -29.02 5.28 7.63
CA ILE A 9 -30.37 5.26 8.19
C ILE A 9 -31.13 6.45 7.58
N PRO A 10 -32.27 6.21 6.92
CA PRO A 10 -33.08 7.31 6.38
C PRO A 10 -33.47 8.27 7.51
N THR A 11 -33.29 9.57 7.26
CA THR A 11 -33.75 10.63 8.18
C THR A 11 -34.60 11.61 7.41
N ASP A 12 -35.76 11.97 7.95
CA ASP A 12 -36.66 12.94 7.36
C ASP A 12 -36.21 14.38 7.61
N ASN A 13 -35.20 14.58 8.46
CA ASN A 13 -34.69 15.91 8.80
C ASN A 13 -33.30 16.15 8.18
N PRO A 14 -33.19 17.03 7.17
CA PRO A 14 -31.94 17.34 6.49
C PRO A 14 -30.87 18.04 7.36
N GLN A 15 -31.25 18.52 8.54
CA GLN A 15 -30.31 19.16 9.48
C GLN A 15 -29.69 18.19 10.47
N VAL A 16 -30.13 16.94 10.51
CA VAL A 16 -29.55 15.90 11.36
C VAL A 16 -28.41 15.24 10.60
N ALA A 17 -27.26 15.09 11.27
CA ALA A 17 -26.13 14.37 10.70
C ALA A 17 -26.56 12.94 10.32
N PRO A 18 -26.14 12.43 9.15
CA PRO A 18 -26.48 11.09 8.70
C PRO A 18 -26.04 10.05 9.73
N GLN A 19 -26.98 9.20 10.13
CA GLN A 19 -26.71 8.06 11.00
C GLN A 19 -26.48 6.82 10.14
N TYR A 20 -25.64 5.91 10.63
CA TYR A 20 -25.27 4.70 9.90
C TYR A 20 -25.43 3.49 10.80
N GLU A 21 -25.91 2.40 10.20
CA GLU A 21 -25.97 1.09 10.82
C GLU A 21 -24.99 0.14 10.14
N ARG A 22 -24.32 -0.74 10.90
CA ARG A 22 -23.40 -1.72 10.35
C ARG A 22 -24.14 -2.91 9.76
N ILE A 23 -23.66 -3.40 8.62
CA ILE A 23 -24.16 -4.59 7.96
C ILE A 23 -23.32 -5.79 8.40
N GLY A 24 -23.87 -6.64 9.28
CA GLY A 24 -23.18 -7.80 9.86
C GLY A 24 -23.42 -9.13 9.13
N SER A 25 -24.06 -9.15 7.96
CA SER A 25 -24.42 -10.39 7.26
C SER A 25 -23.25 -11.14 6.62
N PHE A 26 -22.10 -10.48 6.44
CA PHE A 26 -20.89 -11.06 5.87
C PHE A 26 -19.89 -11.43 6.98
N THR A 27 -19.21 -12.56 6.81
CA THR A 27 -18.27 -13.09 7.82
C THR A 27 -16.82 -13.03 7.41
N HIS A 28 -16.54 -12.91 6.12
CA HIS A 28 -15.17 -12.90 5.60
C HIS A 28 -15.00 -11.87 4.48
N ILE A 29 -13.76 -11.38 4.35
CA ILE A 29 -13.29 -10.62 3.19
C ILE A 29 -12.16 -11.39 2.52
N LYS A 30 -12.27 -11.60 1.22
CA LYS A 30 -11.21 -12.06 0.34
C LYS A 30 -10.46 -10.84 -0.21
N VAL A 31 -9.16 -10.73 0.09
CA VAL A 31 -8.33 -9.64 -0.42
C VAL A 31 -7.96 -9.88 -1.89
N PRO A 32 -7.55 -8.84 -2.65
CA PRO A 32 -7.15 -8.99 -4.05
C PRO A 32 -6.06 -10.05 -4.21
N PRO A 33 -6.09 -10.83 -5.29
CA PRO A 33 -5.05 -11.83 -5.59
C PRO A 33 -3.66 -11.20 -5.53
N LEU A 34 -2.66 -11.93 -5.02
CA LEU A 34 -1.26 -11.49 -4.91
C LEU A 34 -1.02 -10.26 -3.99
N SER A 35 -2.03 -9.67 -3.39
CA SER A 35 -1.89 -8.52 -2.49
C SER A 35 -1.64 -8.90 -1.04
N GLY A 36 -1.97 -10.13 -0.62
CA GLY A 36 -1.71 -10.66 0.72
C GLY A 36 -0.24 -11.03 0.92
N THR A 37 0.38 -10.58 2.01
CA THR A 37 1.82 -10.82 2.27
C THR A 37 2.11 -11.90 3.30
N LYS A 38 1.11 -12.46 3.97
CA LYS A 38 1.27 -13.61 4.89
C LYS A 38 1.15 -14.92 4.13
N ARG A 39 1.98 -15.88 4.50
CA ARG A 39 1.87 -17.25 3.99
C ARG A 39 0.55 -17.88 4.45
N LYS A 40 -0.02 -18.71 3.58
CA LYS A 40 -1.11 -19.61 3.96
C LYS A 40 -0.59 -20.52 5.09
N SER A 41 -1.18 -20.42 6.27
CA SER A 41 -0.91 -21.38 7.34
C SER A 41 -1.48 -22.73 6.91
N LYS A 42 -0.74 -23.83 7.18
CA LYS A 42 -1.25 -25.19 6.91
C LYS A 42 -2.58 -25.47 7.64
N LYS A 43 -2.85 -24.77 8.74
CA LYS A 43 -4.12 -24.83 9.47
C LYS A 43 -5.28 -24.16 8.69
N HIS A 44 -5.01 -23.07 7.94
CA HIS A 44 -6.04 -22.35 7.16
C HIS A 44 -6.35 -23.00 5.80
N GLN A 45 -5.55 -23.95 5.33
CA GLN A 45 -5.86 -24.72 4.10
C GLN A 45 -7.14 -25.57 4.20
N LYS A 46 -7.65 -25.81 5.41
CA LYS A 46 -8.87 -26.58 5.68
C LYS A 46 -10.08 -25.72 6.11
N LEU A 47 -9.91 -24.38 6.16
CA LEU A 47 -11.04 -23.54 6.50
C LEU A 47 -12.01 -23.48 5.31
N HIS A 48 -13.14 -24.13 5.47
CA HIS A 48 -14.25 -23.99 4.53
C HIS A 48 -14.88 -22.63 4.75
N VAL A 49 -14.44 -21.63 3.98
CA VAL A 49 -14.99 -20.28 4.01
C VAL A 49 -16.27 -20.30 3.17
N PRO A 50 -17.45 -19.99 3.75
CA PRO A 50 -18.70 -19.96 2.99
C PRO A 50 -18.64 -18.85 1.95
N LEU A 51 -18.82 -19.19 0.67
CA LEU A 51 -18.75 -18.21 -0.42
C LEU A 51 -19.85 -17.15 -0.31
N GLU A 52 -21.05 -17.54 0.10
CA GLU A 52 -22.22 -16.65 0.19
C GLU A 52 -22.05 -15.52 1.21
N SER A 53 -21.31 -15.78 2.30
CA SER A 53 -20.99 -14.80 3.34
C SER A 53 -19.64 -14.13 3.17
N THR A 54 -19.00 -14.29 2.00
CA THR A 54 -17.69 -13.72 1.70
C THR A 54 -17.81 -12.55 0.74
N LEU A 55 -17.23 -11.40 1.14
CA LEU A 55 -17.03 -10.26 0.27
C LEU A 55 -15.67 -10.37 -0.46
N VAL A 56 -15.64 -9.94 -1.69
CA VAL A 56 -14.43 -9.77 -2.47
C VAL A 56 -14.02 -8.30 -2.42
N LEU A 57 -12.85 -8.03 -1.88
CA LEU A 57 -12.27 -6.70 -1.82
C LEU A 57 -11.46 -6.44 -3.09
N ASP A 58 -11.71 -5.31 -3.71
CA ASP A 58 -10.80 -4.69 -4.67
C ASP A 58 -10.23 -3.42 -4.06
N ALA A 59 -8.97 -3.10 -4.40
CA ALA A 59 -8.27 -1.96 -3.85
C ALA A 59 -7.42 -1.28 -4.93
N GLU A 60 -7.79 -0.06 -5.26
CA GLU A 60 -7.13 0.75 -6.26
C GLU A 60 -6.48 1.99 -5.62
N VAL A 61 -5.28 2.33 -6.05
CA VAL A 61 -4.60 3.57 -5.63
C VAL A 61 -4.67 4.58 -6.75
N ILE A 62 -5.12 5.78 -6.43
CA ILE A 62 -5.19 6.90 -7.37
C ILE A 62 -4.47 8.13 -6.83
N ASN A 63 -4.02 9.01 -7.72
CA ASN A 63 -3.48 10.31 -7.37
C ASN A 63 -4.58 11.20 -6.76
N ALA A 64 -4.28 11.94 -5.70
CA ALA A 64 -5.21 12.93 -5.14
C ALA A 64 -5.32 14.18 -6.04
N THR A 65 -4.28 14.49 -6.81
CA THR A 65 -4.32 15.58 -7.79
C THR A 65 -5.15 15.16 -9.01
N PRO A 66 -6.11 16.00 -9.47
CA PRO A 66 -6.82 15.75 -10.73
C PRO A 66 -5.84 15.55 -11.92
N PRO A 67 -6.14 14.66 -12.86
CA PRO A 67 -7.38 13.92 -13.11
C PRO A 67 -7.56 12.62 -12.31
N HIS A 68 -6.95 12.48 -11.14
CA HIS A 68 -7.08 11.28 -10.27
C HIS A 68 -6.67 9.98 -10.95
N SER A 69 -5.57 10.03 -11.69
CA SER A 69 -5.08 8.88 -12.45
C SER A 69 -4.68 7.71 -11.53
N ARG A 70 -4.93 6.49 -12.01
CA ARG A 70 -4.52 5.26 -11.32
C ARG A 70 -3.00 5.21 -11.15
N VAL A 71 -2.58 4.76 -9.97
CA VAL A 71 -1.16 4.59 -9.61
C VAL A 71 -0.73 3.17 -9.93
N TYR A 72 0.19 3.03 -10.87
CA TYR A 72 0.88 1.79 -11.15
C TYR A 72 2.25 1.79 -10.47
N VAL A 73 2.61 0.69 -9.83
CA VAL A 73 3.91 0.59 -9.14
C VAL A 73 5.05 0.74 -10.14
N CYS A 74 5.95 1.70 -9.92
CA CYS A 74 7.12 1.89 -10.77
C CYS A 74 8.13 0.72 -10.62
N ASN A 75 8.96 0.50 -11.63
CA ASN A 75 9.89 -0.64 -11.68
C ASN A 75 10.82 -0.71 -10.47
N SER A 76 11.37 0.43 -10.02
CA SER A 76 12.27 0.47 -8.85
C SER A 76 11.58 0.08 -7.54
N CYS A 77 10.31 0.47 -7.37
CA CYS A 77 9.52 0.08 -6.20
C CYS A 77 9.11 -1.40 -6.28
N ARG A 78 8.75 -1.89 -7.47
CA ARG A 78 8.44 -3.31 -7.70
C ARG A 78 9.64 -4.20 -7.34
N GLU A 79 10.82 -3.88 -7.83
CA GLU A 79 12.04 -4.62 -7.47
C GLU A 79 12.39 -4.54 -5.98
N ARG A 80 12.17 -3.39 -5.35
CA ARG A 80 12.35 -3.26 -3.90
C ARG A 80 11.41 -4.19 -3.15
N GLU A 81 10.15 -4.31 -3.54
CA GLU A 81 9.19 -5.21 -2.92
C GLU A 81 9.54 -6.69 -3.22
N ARG A 82 9.99 -7.04 -4.42
CA ARG A 82 10.53 -8.37 -4.73
C ARG A 82 11.72 -8.73 -3.82
N LYS A 83 12.69 -7.82 -3.66
CA LYS A 83 13.84 -8.02 -2.73
C LYS A 83 13.39 -8.16 -1.27
N ARG A 84 12.36 -7.40 -0.85
CA ARG A 84 11.78 -7.50 0.50
C ARG A 84 11.09 -8.84 0.72
N ALA A 85 10.31 -9.30 -0.24
CA ALA A 85 9.62 -10.60 -0.21
C ALA A 85 10.63 -11.75 -0.18
N HIS A 86 11.69 -11.69 -0.98
CA HIS A 86 12.77 -12.67 -0.99
C HIS A 86 13.47 -12.77 0.38
N ARG A 87 13.81 -11.62 1.01
CA ARG A 87 14.41 -11.60 2.35
C ARG A 87 13.53 -12.24 3.42
N LYS A 88 12.20 -12.08 3.30
CA LYS A 88 11.22 -12.71 4.20
C LYS A 88 10.91 -14.17 3.84
N LYS A 89 11.59 -14.76 2.84
CA LYS A 89 11.27 -16.08 2.28
C LYS A 89 9.78 -16.20 1.91
N SER A 90 9.17 -15.10 1.49
CA SER A 90 7.78 -15.08 1.05
C SER A 90 7.71 -15.59 -0.38
N LYS A 91 6.91 -16.62 -0.62
CA LYS A 91 6.76 -17.24 -1.95
C LYS A 91 6.13 -16.32 -3.00
N VAL A 92 5.43 -15.26 -2.58
CA VAL A 92 4.66 -14.38 -3.47
C VAL A 92 5.51 -13.69 -4.55
N SER A 93 6.80 -13.48 -4.30
CA SER A 93 7.68 -12.78 -5.24
C SER A 93 8.49 -13.71 -6.15
N LEU A 94 8.57 -15.00 -5.85
CA LEU A 94 9.32 -15.97 -6.66
C LEU A 94 8.46 -16.54 -7.80
N GLN A 95 7.14 -16.42 -7.69
CA GLN A 95 6.18 -16.96 -8.66
C GLN A 95 6.20 -16.20 -9.99
N THR A 96 6.59 -14.92 -9.98
CA THR A 96 6.63 -14.10 -11.20
C THR A 96 7.74 -14.49 -12.18
N ILE A 97 8.75 -15.26 -11.73
CA ILE A 97 9.92 -15.60 -12.56
C ILE A 97 9.72 -16.92 -13.31
N ASN A 98 9.05 -17.89 -12.69
CA ASN A 98 8.73 -19.17 -13.31
C ASN A 98 7.32 -19.63 -12.87
N PRO A 99 6.27 -19.23 -13.58
CA PRO A 99 4.92 -19.66 -13.29
C PRO A 99 4.79 -21.18 -13.49
N THR A 100 4.10 -21.84 -12.55
CA THR A 100 3.79 -23.27 -12.65
C THR A 100 2.67 -23.54 -13.66
N GLU A 101 2.52 -24.77 -14.13
CA GLU A 101 1.42 -25.14 -15.04
C GLU A 101 0.04 -24.87 -14.41
N GLU A 102 -0.09 -25.11 -13.09
CA GLU A 102 -1.32 -24.83 -12.34
C GLU A 102 -1.62 -23.33 -12.31
N GLU A 103 -0.60 -22.48 -12.12
CA GLU A 103 -0.75 -21.03 -12.12
C GLU A 103 -1.09 -20.49 -13.51
N MET A 104 -0.47 -21.01 -14.57
CA MET A 104 -0.80 -20.66 -15.95
C MET A 104 -2.24 -21.03 -16.29
N SER A 105 -2.68 -22.24 -15.91
CA SER A 105 -4.05 -22.68 -16.09
C SER A 105 -5.06 -21.82 -15.32
N ALA A 106 -4.71 -21.41 -14.09
CA ALA A 106 -5.57 -20.57 -13.25
C ALA A 106 -5.81 -19.15 -13.83
N ILE A 107 -4.88 -18.66 -14.65
CA ILE A 107 -4.99 -17.36 -15.36
C ILE A 107 -5.48 -17.54 -16.81
N GLY A 108 -5.91 -18.76 -17.19
CA GLY A 108 -6.48 -19.05 -18.50
C GLY A 108 -5.44 -19.17 -19.63
N ILE A 109 -4.18 -19.47 -19.29
CA ILE A 109 -3.12 -19.72 -20.27
C ILE A 109 -2.89 -21.23 -20.37
N ASP A 110 -2.96 -21.78 -21.60
CA ASP A 110 -2.63 -23.19 -21.84
C ASP A 110 -1.13 -23.41 -21.61
N PRO A 111 -0.72 -24.24 -20.60
CA PRO A 111 0.69 -24.49 -20.30
C PRO A 111 1.49 -25.13 -21.44
N LYS A 112 0.79 -25.79 -22.39
CA LYS A 112 1.41 -26.47 -23.54
C LYS A 112 1.70 -25.54 -24.70
N SER A 113 1.22 -24.30 -24.66
CA SER A 113 1.51 -23.31 -25.69
C SER A 113 3.01 -22.94 -25.68
N PRO A 114 3.67 -22.79 -26.84
CA PRO A 114 5.09 -22.46 -26.90
C PRO A 114 5.45 -21.11 -26.26
N ASP A 115 4.50 -20.21 -26.16
CA ASP A 115 4.63 -18.86 -25.58
C ASP A 115 4.00 -18.74 -24.17
N ALA A 116 3.55 -19.87 -23.59
CA ALA A 116 2.79 -19.90 -22.34
C ALA A 116 3.54 -19.22 -21.18
N VAL A 117 4.83 -19.51 -21.02
CA VAL A 117 5.66 -18.94 -19.94
C VAL A 117 5.81 -17.43 -20.11
N GLU A 118 6.09 -16.95 -21.32
CA GLU A 118 6.27 -15.52 -21.60
C GLU A 118 4.98 -14.75 -21.34
N ARG A 119 3.84 -15.26 -21.81
CA ARG A 119 2.52 -14.67 -21.57
C ARG A 119 2.15 -14.65 -20.11
N ALA A 120 2.43 -15.73 -19.37
CA ALA A 120 2.17 -15.82 -17.95
C ALA A 120 3.06 -14.83 -17.14
N VAL A 121 4.34 -14.72 -17.48
CA VAL A 121 5.24 -13.74 -16.87
C VAL A 121 4.75 -12.32 -17.14
N SER A 122 4.40 -11.99 -18.38
CA SER A 122 3.88 -10.67 -18.74
C SER A 122 2.59 -10.33 -17.98
N TYR A 123 1.68 -11.29 -17.88
CA TYR A 123 0.43 -11.13 -17.12
C TYR A 123 0.70 -10.88 -15.64
N LEU A 124 1.55 -11.70 -15.01
CA LEU A 124 1.89 -11.55 -13.59
C LEU A 124 2.63 -10.23 -13.31
N GLU A 125 3.50 -9.80 -14.21
CA GLU A 125 4.15 -8.48 -14.09
C GLU A 125 3.18 -7.32 -14.19
N GLU A 126 2.19 -7.40 -15.06
CA GLU A 126 1.13 -6.39 -15.17
C GLU A 126 0.26 -6.37 -13.90
N GLU A 127 -0.09 -7.53 -13.36
CA GLU A 127 -0.81 -7.62 -12.09
C GLU A 127 0.02 -7.04 -10.92
N GLU A 128 1.33 -7.34 -10.82
CA GLU A 128 2.19 -6.72 -9.82
C GLU A 128 2.22 -5.19 -9.91
N ARG A 129 2.15 -4.63 -11.11
CA ARG A 129 2.11 -3.17 -11.32
C ARG A 129 0.82 -2.55 -10.80
N LYS A 130 -0.29 -3.27 -10.84
CA LYS A 130 -1.59 -2.82 -10.32
C LYS A 130 -1.63 -2.81 -8.79
N HIS A 131 -0.82 -3.65 -8.13
CA HIS A 131 -0.82 -3.80 -6.68
C HIS A 131 0.00 -2.72 -5.96
N ALA A 132 -0.42 -1.46 -6.09
CA ALA A 132 0.19 -0.35 -5.36
C ALA A 132 -0.07 -0.41 -3.84
N VAL A 133 -1.05 -1.21 -3.40
CA VAL A 133 -1.32 -1.50 -1.99
C VAL A 133 -1.17 -3.00 -1.70
N LEU A 134 -0.52 -3.33 -0.59
CA LEU A 134 -0.36 -4.70 -0.09
C LEU A 134 -0.96 -4.82 1.32
N PHE A 135 -1.53 -5.99 1.61
CA PHE A 135 -2.15 -6.31 2.89
C PHE A 135 -1.29 -7.29 3.69
N ASN A 136 -1.02 -6.99 4.97
CA ASN A 136 -0.27 -7.91 5.83
C ASN A 136 -1.19 -8.98 6.44
N CYS A 137 -1.89 -9.71 5.60
CA CYS A 137 -2.81 -10.79 5.93
C CYS A 137 -2.69 -11.94 4.92
N GLY A 138 -3.44 -13.03 5.14
CA GLY A 138 -3.67 -14.09 4.15
C GLY A 138 -4.71 -13.68 3.11
N ASP A 139 -5.13 -14.63 2.27
CA ASP A 139 -6.11 -14.39 1.21
C ASP A 139 -7.51 -14.05 1.75
N TYR A 140 -7.85 -14.54 2.95
CA TYR A 140 -9.12 -14.31 3.64
C TYR A 140 -8.86 -13.69 4.99
N VAL A 141 -9.72 -12.80 5.41
CA VAL A 141 -9.72 -12.14 6.71
C VAL A 141 -11.12 -12.20 7.29
N ASP A 142 -11.20 -12.43 8.60
CA ASP A 142 -12.47 -12.40 9.32
C ASP A 142 -13.07 -10.99 9.26
N PHE A 143 -14.37 -10.93 9.06
CA PHE A 143 -15.16 -9.71 8.97
C PHE A 143 -16.33 -9.80 9.95
N HIS A 144 -16.09 -9.37 11.18
CA HIS A 144 -17.07 -9.45 12.25
C HIS A 144 -17.88 -8.16 12.35
N ASP A 145 -19.19 -8.31 12.48
CA ASP A 145 -20.11 -7.18 12.69
C ASP A 145 -19.96 -6.02 11.69
N GLY A 146 -19.66 -6.37 10.44
CA GLY A 146 -19.47 -5.37 9.40
C GLY A 146 -18.16 -4.57 9.51
N GLU A 147 -17.15 -5.09 10.23
CA GLU A 147 -15.88 -4.38 10.45
C GLU A 147 -14.66 -5.28 10.25
N VAL A 148 -13.57 -4.69 9.71
CA VAL A 148 -12.24 -5.31 9.66
C VAL A 148 -11.14 -4.28 9.80
N VAL A 149 -10.05 -4.66 10.46
CA VAL A 149 -8.82 -3.86 10.53
C VAL A 149 -7.73 -4.54 9.69
N LEU A 150 -7.38 -3.91 8.57
CA LEU A 150 -6.35 -4.39 7.66
C LEU A 150 -5.05 -3.60 7.85
N SER A 151 -3.96 -4.31 8.14
CA SER A 151 -2.62 -3.72 8.08
C SER A 151 -2.20 -3.59 6.62
N THR A 152 -2.16 -2.35 6.13
CA THR A 152 -1.92 -2.03 4.72
C THR A 152 -0.58 -1.33 4.52
N ARG A 153 -0.01 -1.47 3.33
CA ARG A 153 1.20 -0.76 2.92
C ARG A 153 1.08 -0.33 1.47
N ILE A 154 1.26 0.96 1.23
CA ILE A 154 1.42 1.49 -0.13
C ILE A 154 2.87 1.26 -0.55
N THR A 155 3.08 0.69 -1.73
CA THR A 155 4.38 0.19 -2.18
C THR A 155 5.17 1.22 -2.98
N CYS A 156 4.51 2.25 -3.53
CA CYS A 156 5.15 3.30 -4.31
C CYS A 156 5.14 4.65 -3.58
N TYR A 157 6.08 5.53 -3.93
CA TYR A 157 6.19 6.88 -3.37
C TYR A 157 5.47 7.90 -4.22
N CYS A 158 4.87 8.93 -3.60
CA CYS A 158 4.16 10.01 -4.29
C CYS A 158 5.05 10.73 -5.32
N ARG A 159 6.34 10.95 -5.00
CA ARG A 159 7.31 11.60 -5.90
C ARG A 159 7.51 10.86 -7.23
N HIS A 160 7.35 9.52 -7.25
CA HIS A 160 7.49 8.71 -8.47
C HIS A 160 6.35 8.96 -9.47
N HIS A 161 5.27 9.53 -9.00
CA HIS A 161 4.08 9.88 -9.77
C HIS A 161 3.88 11.39 -9.88
N ARG A 162 4.89 12.19 -9.45
CA ARG A 162 4.81 13.66 -9.37
C ARG A 162 3.64 14.16 -8.52
N GLU A 163 3.15 13.30 -7.62
CA GLU A 163 2.03 13.60 -6.74
C GLU A 163 2.50 14.40 -5.52
N LYS A 164 1.81 15.52 -5.24
CA LYS A 164 2.17 16.48 -4.18
C LYS A 164 1.20 16.49 -3.01
N ILE A 165 -0.03 16.04 -3.23
CA ILE A 165 -1.08 16.01 -2.20
C ILE A 165 -1.10 14.65 -1.50
N GLY A 166 -0.93 13.56 -2.26
CA GLY A 166 -0.93 12.19 -1.76
C GLY A 166 -1.69 11.24 -2.65
N PHE A 167 -1.91 10.03 -2.16
CA PHE A 167 -2.70 8.99 -2.81
C PHE A 167 -3.99 8.74 -2.06
N HIS A 168 -5.08 8.51 -2.78
CA HIS A 168 -6.27 7.87 -2.24
C HIS A 168 -6.21 6.37 -2.49
N ILE A 169 -6.72 5.58 -1.56
CA ILE A 169 -7.03 4.18 -1.82
C ILE A 169 -8.54 4.09 -1.94
N ILE A 170 -9.01 3.60 -3.07
CA ILE A 170 -10.42 3.29 -3.31
C ILE A 170 -10.61 1.81 -3.02
N PHE A 171 -11.53 1.48 -2.13
CA PHE A 171 -11.96 0.13 -1.81
C PHE A 171 -13.30 -0.13 -2.43
N THR A 172 -13.44 -1.25 -3.12
CA THR A 172 -14.71 -1.74 -3.66
C THR A 172 -14.99 -3.12 -3.11
N LEU A 173 -16.16 -3.31 -2.54
CA LEU A 173 -16.65 -4.60 -2.06
C LEU A 173 -17.66 -5.16 -3.03
N ARG A 174 -17.50 -6.43 -3.37
CA ARG A 174 -18.42 -7.22 -4.19
C ARG A 174 -18.79 -8.50 -3.47
N ASN A 175 -19.98 -9.03 -3.73
CA ASN A 175 -20.34 -10.35 -3.24
C ASN A 175 -19.70 -11.48 -4.08
N HIS A 176 -19.94 -12.72 -3.71
CA HIS A 176 -19.42 -13.90 -4.41
C HIS A 176 -19.91 -14.03 -5.87
N LYS A 177 -21.00 -13.36 -6.24
CA LYS A 177 -21.52 -13.30 -7.63
C LYS A 177 -20.91 -12.17 -8.44
N GLY A 178 -20.03 -11.34 -7.83
CA GLY A 178 -19.42 -10.19 -8.46
C GLY A 178 -20.29 -8.92 -8.43
N GLU A 179 -21.46 -8.97 -7.78
CA GLU A 179 -22.34 -7.81 -7.64
C GLU A 179 -21.71 -6.77 -6.71
N PHE A 180 -21.85 -5.50 -7.08
CA PHE A 180 -21.36 -4.36 -6.29
C PHE A 180 -22.15 -4.26 -4.97
N ILE A 181 -21.43 -4.13 -3.86
CA ILE A 181 -22.00 -3.96 -2.53
C ILE A 181 -21.75 -2.54 -2.01
N ALA A 182 -20.48 -2.12 -1.99
CA ALA A 182 -20.10 -0.81 -1.46
C ALA A 182 -18.76 -0.34 -2.01
N THR A 183 -18.54 0.96 -1.92
CA THR A 183 -17.23 1.58 -2.18
C THR A 183 -16.91 2.61 -1.11
N GLY A 184 -15.63 2.83 -0.88
CA GLY A 184 -15.13 3.86 0.03
C GLY A 184 -13.72 4.28 -0.36
N SER A 185 -13.35 5.50 0.03
CA SER A 185 -12.01 6.02 -0.22
C SER A 185 -11.37 6.56 1.05
N THR A 186 -10.03 6.51 1.09
CA THR A 186 -9.27 7.15 2.17
C THR A 186 -9.13 8.65 1.93
N PRO A 187 -8.86 9.43 2.99
CA PRO A 187 -8.21 10.73 2.83
C PRO A 187 -6.89 10.60 2.07
N PRO A 188 -6.32 11.69 1.53
CA PRO A 188 -5.01 11.66 0.86
C PRO A 188 -3.92 11.17 1.81
N ILE A 189 -3.10 10.23 1.36
CA ILE A 189 -1.99 9.64 2.11
C ILE A 189 -0.69 9.99 1.41
N MET A 190 0.15 10.80 2.06
CA MET A 190 1.46 11.15 1.53
C MET A 190 2.49 10.08 1.87
N ILE A 191 3.07 9.46 0.84
CA ILE A 191 4.14 8.47 0.98
C ILE A 191 5.47 9.10 0.56
N MET A 192 6.31 9.35 1.55
CA MET A 192 7.62 10.00 1.37
C MET A 192 8.78 9.04 1.65
N ASP A 193 9.94 9.35 1.10
CA ASP A 193 11.20 8.66 1.36
C ASP A 193 12.02 9.51 2.34
N ASP A 194 11.83 9.30 3.65
CA ASP A 194 12.39 10.13 4.72
C ASP A 194 13.92 10.03 4.87
N HIS A 195 14.56 9.02 4.27
CA HIS A 195 15.98 8.77 4.50
C HIS A 195 16.93 9.81 3.89
N LYS A 196 16.45 10.69 3.00
CA LYS A 196 17.29 11.73 2.37
C LYS A 196 17.11 13.12 2.96
N SER A 197 15.96 13.43 3.55
CA SER A 197 15.68 14.75 4.11
C SER A 197 16.36 14.98 5.46
N VAL A 198 16.45 13.95 6.31
CA VAL A 198 17.09 14.05 7.63
C VAL A 198 18.61 14.24 7.51
N SER A 199 19.28 13.61 6.53
CA SER A 199 20.72 13.77 6.32
C SER A 199 21.11 15.15 5.81
N GLN A 200 20.28 15.79 4.98
CA GLN A 200 20.56 17.15 4.49
C GLN A 200 20.33 18.23 5.56
N ALA A 201 19.26 18.11 6.35
CA ALA A 201 19.01 19.04 7.45
C ALA A 201 20.09 18.93 8.56
N ALA A 202 20.52 17.72 8.90
CA ALA A 202 21.58 17.48 9.87
C ALA A 202 22.94 17.98 9.37
N THR A 203 23.22 17.89 8.07
CA THR A 203 24.47 18.39 7.48
C THR A 203 24.51 19.91 7.45
N VAL A 204 23.40 20.57 7.12
CA VAL A 204 23.28 22.05 7.15
C VAL A 204 23.40 22.57 8.57
N SER A 205 22.79 21.94 9.57
CA SER A 205 22.93 22.32 10.98
C SER A 205 24.37 22.19 11.48
N ARG A 206 25.06 21.10 11.16
CA ARG A 206 26.47 20.88 11.54
C ARG A 206 27.42 21.87 10.86
N LEU A 207 27.16 22.25 9.61
CA LEU A 207 27.96 23.26 8.91
C LEU A 207 27.73 24.65 9.50
N ASN A 208 26.56 25.00 9.95
CA ASN A 208 26.27 26.27 10.62
C ASN A 208 26.89 26.33 12.02
N GLU A 209 26.86 25.24 12.79
CA GLU A 209 27.55 25.18 14.10
C GLU A 209 29.05 25.27 13.98
N SER A 210 29.69 24.66 12.97
CA SER A 210 31.11 24.76 12.75
C SER A 210 31.52 26.19 12.32
N ARG A 211 30.70 26.89 11.53
CA ARG A 211 30.95 28.31 11.16
C ARG A 211 30.78 29.25 12.35
N LEU A 212 29.86 29.01 13.25
CA LEU A 212 29.68 29.79 14.47
C LEU A 212 30.85 29.62 15.44
N ARG A 213 31.42 28.41 15.55
CA ARG A 213 32.61 28.16 16.41
C ARG A 213 33.89 28.76 15.86
N SER A 214 34.14 28.75 14.54
CA SER A 214 35.29 29.41 13.93
C SER A 214 35.23 30.91 14.10
N ASN A 215 34.07 31.56 13.93
CA ASN A 215 33.94 33.01 14.15
C ASN A 215 34.04 33.44 15.63
N ALA A 216 33.82 32.53 16.58
CA ALA A 216 34.03 32.82 18.00
C ALA A 216 35.51 32.76 18.43
N GLN A 217 36.33 31.92 17.77
CA GLN A 217 37.77 31.82 18.03
C GLN A 217 38.56 32.99 17.45
N ASP A 218 38.17 33.52 16.29
CA ASP A 218 38.82 34.68 15.66
C ASP A 218 38.60 36.00 16.41
N ARG A 219 37.58 36.08 17.29
CA ARG A 219 37.30 37.25 18.12
C ARG A 219 38.04 37.28 19.47
N ALA A 220 38.69 36.18 19.86
CA ALA A 220 39.38 36.06 21.16
C ALA A 220 40.84 36.43 21.13
N PHE A 221 41.43 36.80 19.97
CA PHE A 221 42.84 37.11 19.86
C PHE A 221 43.03 38.51 19.27
N SER A 222 42.83 39.56 20.10
CA SER A 222 43.35 40.92 19.87
C SER A 222 44.21 41.34 21.05
N PRO A 223 45.51 41.46 20.91
CA PRO A 223 46.36 41.94 22.00
C PRO A 223 46.22 43.45 22.11
N SER A 224 45.90 43.92 23.31
CA SER A 224 45.92 45.31 23.72
C SER A 224 47.35 45.88 23.62
N ARG A 225 47.59 46.86 22.76
CA ARG A 225 48.79 47.66 22.77
C ARG A 225 48.72 48.69 23.90
N THR A 226 49.53 48.54 24.92
CA THR A 226 49.83 49.58 25.94
C THR A 226 50.81 50.55 25.33
N ILE A 227 50.46 51.82 25.29
CA ILE A 227 51.35 52.92 24.98
C ILE A 227 51.79 53.50 26.34
N GLU A 228 53.10 53.39 26.66
CA GLU A 228 53.75 54.16 27.70
C GLU A 228 54.42 55.39 27.07
N THR A 229 54.22 56.54 27.65
CA THR A 229 54.97 57.80 27.47
C THR A 229 56.04 57.88 28.48
#